data_c7ef81e106aa32fed94c8b3333bfd9d4
#
_entry.id   c7ef81e106aa32fed94c8b3333bfd9d4
#
_cell.length_a   1.000
_cell.length_b   1.000
_cell.length_c   1.000
_cell.angle_alpha   90.00
_cell.angle_beta   90.00
_cell.angle_gamma   90.00
#
_symmetry.space_group_name_H-M   'P 1'
#
loop_
_entity.id
_entity.type
_entity.pdbx_description
1 polymer ?
#
loop_
_entity_poly.entity_id
_entity_poly.type
_entity_poly.pdbx_seq_one_letter_code
_entity_poly.pdbx_strand_id
1 'polypeptide(L)'
;MKNKLLLLIIMFSICFQGCTSKKVDHKIYLEDTSIFTTSNDGNSSFYYRFYTHDKSDSYTTSAKTSNPDITADVSLSDHEDNVHQLEVNLHTPPGEYVFDIIVTVNDKKFTIKDVHHINFNHPNAPDILGEHHGKGEYPSPKSFPTDYTYKVNFTQPIEAYDFKVYGEELKSLERVSNKCIQLKTRVEKPNISSLTYVVNGEEYSLYNIYHVVSSDYYKKKFLK
;
A
#
# COMPACT_ATOMS: atom_id res chain seq x y z
N MET A 1 56.93 -8.74 37.65
CA MET A 1 56.21 -9.16 36.40
C MET A 1 54.74 -9.56 36.61
N LYS A 2 54.34 -10.11 37.76
CA LYS A 2 52.92 -10.52 38.02
C LYS A 2 51.89 -9.37 37.98
N ASN A 3 52.24 -8.16 38.43
CA ASN A 3 51.30 -7.03 38.49
C ASN A 3 51.02 -6.38 37.15
N LYS A 4 51.90 -6.48 36.15
CA LYS A 4 51.66 -5.96 34.80
C LYS A 4 50.69 -6.84 34.01
N LEU A 5 50.71 -8.16 34.26
CA LEU A 5 49.78 -9.09 33.60
C LEU A 5 48.36 -8.95 34.12
N LEU A 6 48.20 -8.68 35.44
CA LEU A 6 46.87 -8.43 36.03
C LEU A 6 46.20 -7.17 35.48
N LEU A 7 46.99 -6.09 35.29
CA LEU A 7 46.49 -4.84 34.73
C LEU A 7 46.04 -5.01 33.26
N LEU A 8 46.73 -5.83 32.48
CA LEU A 8 46.38 -6.12 31.08
C LEU A 8 45.05 -6.89 30.96
N ILE A 9 44.83 -7.85 31.88
CA ILE A 9 43.60 -8.65 31.92
C ILE A 9 42.38 -7.76 32.29
N ILE A 10 42.58 -6.83 33.24
CA ILE A 10 41.52 -5.88 33.64
C ILE A 10 41.19 -4.91 32.48
N MET A 11 42.20 -4.40 31.76
CA MET A 11 41.94 -3.54 30.58
C MET A 11 41.24 -4.30 29.45
N PHE A 12 41.58 -5.55 29.21
CA PHE A 12 40.87 -6.38 28.21
C PHE A 12 39.44 -6.70 28.62
N SER A 13 39.16 -6.88 29.91
CA SER A 13 37.78 -7.11 30.40
C SER A 13 36.88 -5.87 30.29
N ILE A 14 37.43 -4.65 30.33
CA ILE A 14 36.66 -3.41 30.17
C ILE A 14 36.34 -3.15 28.69
N CYS A 15 37.19 -3.61 27.75
CA CYS A 15 36.94 -3.48 26.33
C CYS A 15 35.86 -4.46 25.79
N PHE A 16 35.51 -5.50 26.55
CA PHE A 16 34.44 -6.46 26.21
C PHE A 16 33.12 -6.21 26.94
N GLN A 17 32.98 -5.11 27.69
CA GLN A 17 31.64 -4.60 27.99
C GLN A 17 31.08 -4.05 26.68
N GLY A 18 30.61 -5.00 25.88
CA GLY A 18 30.02 -4.73 24.57
C GLY A 18 29.05 -3.58 24.68
N CYS A 19 29.12 -2.68 23.74
CA CYS A 19 27.99 -1.86 23.38
C CYS A 19 26.79 -2.82 23.19
N THR A 20 26.04 -3.06 24.26
CA THR A 20 24.68 -3.52 24.13
C THR A 20 23.98 -2.36 23.42
N SER A 21 23.92 -2.43 22.10
CA SER A 21 23.05 -1.57 21.34
C SER A 21 21.71 -1.66 22.04
N LYS A 22 21.28 -0.60 22.70
CA LYS A 22 19.92 -0.52 23.23
C LYS A 22 19.02 -0.88 22.06
N LYS A 23 18.33 -2.02 22.14
CA LYS A 23 17.36 -2.43 21.15
C LYS A 23 16.32 -1.32 21.13
N VAL A 24 16.39 -0.45 20.14
CA VAL A 24 15.44 0.65 20.01
C VAL A 24 14.10 -0.02 19.75
N ASP A 25 13.15 0.18 20.67
CA ASP A 25 11.82 -0.38 20.53
C ASP A 25 11.00 0.54 19.58
N HIS A 26 11.16 0.30 18.28
CA HIS A 26 10.43 1.02 17.25
C HIS A 26 8.95 0.72 17.39
N LYS A 27 8.18 1.69 17.86
CA LYS A 27 6.72 1.59 17.84
C LYS A 27 6.24 1.83 16.42
N ILE A 28 5.72 0.78 15.79
CA ILE A 28 5.19 0.81 14.43
C ILE A 28 3.67 0.70 14.52
N TYR A 29 2.97 1.58 13.83
CA TYR A 29 1.52 1.60 13.72
C TYR A 29 1.13 1.43 12.26
N LEU A 30 0.33 0.41 11.97
CA LEU A 30 -0.24 0.19 10.64
C LEU A 30 -1.55 0.96 10.49
N GLU A 31 -1.79 1.46 9.29
CA GLU A 31 -3.09 1.96 8.89
C GLU A 31 -4.07 0.80 8.73
N ASP A 32 -5.29 0.91 9.31
CA ASP A 32 -6.36 -0.07 9.07
C ASP A 32 -7.04 0.24 7.73
N THR A 33 -6.46 -0.28 6.65
CA THR A 33 -6.85 -0.03 5.27
C THR A 33 -7.45 -1.29 4.65
N SER A 34 -8.65 -1.20 4.10
CA SER A 34 -9.21 -2.26 3.24
C SER A 34 -8.52 -2.23 1.88
N ILE A 35 -8.24 -3.40 1.32
CA ILE A 35 -7.52 -3.50 0.06
C ILE A 35 -8.31 -4.34 -0.93
N PHE A 36 -8.64 -3.73 -2.07
CA PHE A 36 -9.15 -4.41 -3.25
C PHE A 36 -8.33 -3.94 -4.46
N THR A 37 -7.61 -4.85 -5.09
CA THR A 37 -6.76 -4.57 -6.25
C THR A 37 -7.13 -5.46 -7.43
N THR A 38 -6.80 -5.03 -8.64
CA THR A 38 -6.96 -5.83 -9.85
C THR A 38 -5.69 -5.78 -10.69
N SER A 39 -5.51 -6.77 -11.56
CA SER A 39 -4.43 -6.80 -12.54
C SER A 39 -4.88 -7.44 -13.83
N ASN A 40 -4.14 -7.19 -14.92
CA ASN A 40 -4.36 -7.81 -16.21
C ASN A 40 -3.40 -8.97 -16.49
N ASP A 41 -2.24 -9.01 -15.82
CA ASP A 41 -1.16 -9.96 -16.06
C ASP A 41 -0.72 -10.73 -14.80
N GLY A 42 -1.43 -10.53 -13.70
CA GLY A 42 -1.10 -11.10 -12.40
C GLY A 42 -0.16 -10.24 -11.55
N ASN A 43 0.43 -9.19 -12.13
CA ASN A 43 1.26 -8.27 -11.38
C ASN A 43 0.42 -7.09 -10.89
N SER A 44 0.48 -6.80 -9.61
CA SER A 44 -0.18 -5.64 -9.01
C SER A 44 0.73 -5.05 -7.93
N SER A 45 0.74 -3.74 -7.84
CA SER A 45 1.42 -3.06 -6.74
C SER A 45 0.48 -2.11 -6.03
N PHE A 46 0.66 -1.99 -4.73
CA PHE A 46 -0.03 -0.98 -3.94
C PHE A 46 0.86 -0.48 -2.82
N TYR A 47 0.52 0.72 -2.32
CA TYR A 47 1.25 1.37 -1.25
C TYR A 47 0.46 1.28 0.06
N TYR A 48 1.14 0.81 1.12
CA TYR A 48 0.58 0.70 2.45
C TYR A 48 1.36 1.57 3.41
N ARG A 49 0.69 2.41 4.20
CA ARG A 49 1.36 3.33 5.11
C ARG A 49 1.54 2.74 6.49
N PHE A 50 2.70 2.99 7.08
CA PHE A 50 2.93 2.78 8.49
C PHE A 50 3.68 3.96 9.11
N TYR A 51 3.54 4.08 10.41
CA TYR A 51 4.02 5.22 11.19
C TYR A 51 4.96 4.71 12.27
N THR A 52 6.04 5.48 12.54
CA THR A 52 6.99 5.19 13.61
C THR A 52 7.22 6.43 14.47
N HIS A 53 7.76 6.22 15.69
CA HIS A 53 8.22 7.31 16.53
C HIS A 53 9.63 7.79 16.17
N ASP A 54 10.38 6.94 15.48
CA ASP A 54 11.79 7.18 15.20
C ASP A 54 12.03 7.44 13.72
N LYS A 55 13.00 8.33 13.45
CA LYS A 55 13.62 8.49 12.13
C LYS A 55 14.68 7.40 12.02
N SER A 56 14.33 6.22 11.59
CA SER A 56 15.32 5.16 11.43
C SER A 56 15.51 4.85 9.96
N ASP A 57 16.74 4.94 9.51
CA ASP A 57 17.14 4.83 8.11
C ASP A 57 17.39 3.38 7.68
N SER A 58 17.28 2.39 8.57
CA SER A 58 17.56 1.01 8.22
C SER A 58 16.48 0.05 8.71
N TYR A 59 15.54 -0.24 7.81
CA TYR A 59 14.59 -1.31 8.01
C TYR A 59 14.89 -2.47 7.06
N THR A 60 14.79 -3.68 7.56
CA THR A 60 14.71 -4.87 6.71
C THR A 60 13.25 -5.28 6.59
N THR A 61 12.82 -5.59 5.38
CA THR A 61 11.45 -5.99 5.10
C THR A 61 11.38 -7.33 4.41
N SER A 62 10.33 -8.08 4.70
CA SER A 62 9.97 -9.28 3.94
C SER A 62 8.47 -9.51 4.04
N ALA A 63 7.89 -10.21 3.07
CA ALA A 63 6.49 -10.56 3.06
C ALA A 63 6.28 -12.06 2.81
N LYS A 64 5.12 -12.55 3.26
CA LYS A 64 4.56 -13.86 2.92
C LYS A 64 3.06 -13.73 2.83
N THR A 65 2.43 -14.49 1.96
CA THR A 65 0.98 -14.56 1.88
C THR A 65 0.44 -15.80 2.60
N SER A 66 -0.82 -15.77 2.98
CA SER A 66 -1.54 -16.95 3.51
C SER A 66 -1.89 -17.97 2.42
N ASN A 67 -1.85 -17.55 1.14
CA ASN A 67 -2.06 -18.41 -0.01
C ASN A 67 -0.71 -18.77 -0.66
N PRO A 68 -0.31 -20.05 -0.71
CA PRO A 68 0.99 -20.46 -1.23
C PRO A 68 1.19 -20.21 -2.74
N ASP A 69 0.12 -20.05 -3.50
CA ASP A 69 0.16 -19.79 -4.94
C ASP A 69 0.38 -18.31 -5.27
N ILE A 70 0.35 -17.43 -4.25
CA ILE A 70 0.51 -16.00 -4.39
C ILE A 70 1.84 -15.59 -3.76
N THR A 71 2.65 -14.85 -4.51
CA THR A 71 3.86 -14.25 -3.95
C THR A 71 3.64 -12.75 -3.68
N ALA A 72 4.27 -12.28 -2.62
CA ALA A 72 4.31 -10.87 -2.26
C ALA A 72 5.75 -10.47 -1.91
N ASP A 73 6.24 -9.43 -2.57
CA ASP A 73 7.50 -8.76 -2.24
C ASP A 73 7.20 -7.38 -1.69
N VAL A 74 8.02 -6.92 -0.75
CA VAL A 74 7.86 -5.62 -0.12
C VAL A 74 9.15 -4.85 -0.13
N SER A 75 9.05 -3.58 -0.48
CA SER A 75 10.11 -2.58 -0.34
C SER A 75 9.62 -1.42 0.52
N LEU A 76 10.56 -0.71 1.12
CA LEU A 76 10.27 0.41 1.98
C LEU A 76 10.84 1.70 1.40
N SER A 77 10.03 2.76 1.42
CA SER A 77 10.46 4.11 1.12
C SER A 77 10.03 5.09 2.21
N ASP A 78 10.84 6.11 2.45
CA ASP A 78 10.46 7.24 3.28
C ASP A 78 9.50 8.13 2.49
N HIS A 79 8.38 8.49 3.11
CA HIS A 79 7.38 9.37 2.49
C HIS A 79 7.42 10.77 3.10
N GLU A 80 7.45 10.84 4.43
CA GLU A 80 7.54 12.06 5.23
C GLU A 80 8.22 11.72 6.55
N ASP A 81 8.54 12.74 7.36
CA ASP A 81 9.06 12.54 8.71
C ASP A 81 8.19 11.56 9.52
N ASN A 82 8.77 10.44 9.92
CA ASN A 82 8.13 9.36 10.69
C ASN A 82 6.94 8.65 9.99
N VAL A 83 6.76 8.88 8.68
CA VAL A 83 5.82 8.15 7.83
C VAL A 83 6.61 7.37 6.81
N HIS A 84 6.40 6.09 6.78
CA HIS A 84 7.01 5.21 5.80
C HIS A 84 5.93 4.62 4.91
N GLN A 85 6.30 4.36 3.67
CA GLN A 85 5.44 3.75 2.68
C GLN A 85 6.01 2.39 2.31
N LEU A 86 5.23 1.36 2.56
CA LEU A 86 5.52 0.02 2.14
C LEU A 86 4.92 -0.18 0.75
N GLU A 87 5.77 -0.37 -0.25
CA GLU A 87 5.33 -0.83 -1.55
C GLU A 87 5.19 -2.35 -1.49
N VAL A 88 3.99 -2.84 -1.77
CA VAL A 88 3.68 -4.27 -1.82
C VAL A 88 3.47 -4.65 -3.27
N ASN A 89 4.32 -5.54 -3.78
CA ASN A 89 4.23 -6.08 -5.13
C ASN A 89 3.68 -7.50 -5.04
N LEU A 90 2.56 -7.75 -5.72
CA LEU A 90 1.88 -9.03 -5.78
C LEU A 90 2.12 -9.69 -7.12
N HIS A 91 2.26 -11.02 -7.09
CA HIS A 91 2.15 -11.85 -8.28
C HIS A 91 1.13 -12.97 -8.00
N THR A 92 0.09 -13.03 -8.85
CA THR A 92 -1.06 -13.94 -8.67
C THR A 92 -1.34 -14.72 -9.95
N PRO A 93 -1.72 -15.99 -9.85
CA PRO A 93 -2.31 -16.70 -10.96
C PRO A 93 -3.62 -16.04 -11.42
N PRO A 94 -4.17 -16.40 -12.61
CA PRO A 94 -5.49 -15.96 -13.03
C PRO A 94 -6.59 -16.37 -12.05
N GLY A 95 -7.51 -15.45 -11.72
CA GLY A 95 -8.63 -15.70 -10.82
C GLY A 95 -8.86 -14.64 -9.77
N GLU A 96 -9.80 -14.91 -8.86
CA GLU A 96 -10.16 -14.06 -7.73
C GLU A 96 -9.68 -14.68 -6.42
N TYR A 97 -9.06 -13.87 -5.57
CA TYR A 97 -8.40 -14.30 -4.34
C TYR A 97 -8.74 -13.39 -3.18
N VAL A 98 -8.84 -13.99 -1.98
CA VAL A 98 -8.83 -13.29 -0.69
C VAL A 98 -7.75 -13.94 0.17
N PHE A 99 -6.81 -13.15 0.64
CA PHE A 99 -5.68 -13.65 1.42
C PHE A 99 -5.11 -12.60 2.36
N ASP A 100 -4.33 -13.06 3.33
CA ASP A 100 -3.58 -12.18 4.22
C ASP A 100 -2.14 -12.03 3.74
N ILE A 101 -1.53 -10.86 3.97
CA ILE A 101 -0.10 -10.64 3.78
C ILE A 101 0.54 -10.44 5.14
N ILE A 102 1.48 -11.30 5.49
CA ILE A 102 2.29 -11.20 6.69
C ILE A 102 3.57 -10.46 6.33
N VAL A 103 3.66 -9.21 6.75
CA VAL A 103 4.83 -8.36 6.55
C VAL A 103 5.70 -8.40 7.80
N THR A 104 7.01 -8.59 7.63
CA THR A 104 8.00 -8.45 8.68
C THR A 104 8.82 -7.20 8.42
N VAL A 105 8.83 -6.27 9.38
CA VAL A 105 9.68 -5.09 9.39
C VAL A 105 10.63 -5.21 10.56
N ASN A 106 11.92 -5.33 10.29
CA ASN A 106 12.92 -5.79 11.23
C ASN A 106 12.48 -7.13 11.87
N ASP A 107 12.33 -7.20 13.18
CA ASP A 107 11.87 -8.41 13.88
C ASP A 107 10.35 -8.42 14.15
N LYS A 108 9.61 -7.38 13.74
CA LYS A 108 8.19 -7.24 14.04
C LYS A 108 7.34 -7.72 12.88
N LYS A 109 6.33 -8.52 13.20
CA LYS A 109 5.37 -9.05 12.22
C LYS A 109 4.06 -8.30 12.29
N PHE A 110 3.53 -7.98 11.13
CA PHE A 110 2.24 -7.34 10.92
C PHE A 110 1.44 -8.17 9.92
N THR A 111 0.13 -8.12 10.04
CA THR A 111 -0.76 -8.79 9.09
C THR A 111 -1.65 -7.76 8.43
N ILE A 112 -1.54 -7.65 7.11
CA ILE A 112 -2.50 -6.96 6.26
C ILE A 112 -3.55 -8.00 5.92
N LYS A 113 -4.77 -7.81 6.43
CA LYS A 113 -5.83 -8.81 6.37
C LYS A 113 -6.74 -8.59 5.18
N ASP A 114 -7.36 -9.68 4.74
CA ASP A 114 -8.46 -9.68 3.78
C ASP A 114 -8.13 -8.87 2.52
N VAL A 115 -6.94 -9.10 1.96
CA VAL A 115 -6.54 -8.51 0.67
C VAL A 115 -7.32 -9.20 -0.43
N HIS A 116 -8.20 -8.45 -1.09
CA HIS A 116 -8.92 -8.92 -2.27
C HIS A 116 -8.12 -8.58 -3.53
N HIS A 117 -7.98 -9.55 -4.41
CA HIS A 117 -7.30 -9.36 -5.69
C HIS A 117 -7.97 -10.16 -6.80
N ILE A 118 -8.14 -9.53 -7.98
CA ILE A 118 -8.60 -10.18 -9.20
C ILE A 118 -7.54 -10.04 -10.30
N ASN A 119 -7.08 -11.17 -10.82
CA ASN A 119 -6.27 -11.22 -12.03
C ASN A 119 -7.15 -11.64 -13.22
N PHE A 120 -7.42 -10.71 -14.14
CA PHE A 120 -8.27 -10.94 -15.32
C PHE A 120 -7.59 -11.75 -16.42
N ASN A 121 -6.29 -11.97 -16.34
CA ASN A 121 -5.49 -12.73 -17.32
C ASN A 121 -5.52 -12.15 -18.75
N HIS A 122 -5.33 -10.83 -18.84
CA HIS A 122 -5.27 -10.09 -20.11
C HIS A 122 -3.92 -9.36 -20.25
N PRO A 123 -2.79 -10.07 -20.41
CA PRO A 123 -1.44 -9.45 -20.36
C PRO A 123 -1.18 -8.42 -21.48
N ASN A 124 -2.01 -8.40 -22.50
CA ASN A 124 -1.92 -7.42 -23.61
C ASN A 124 -3.05 -6.38 -23.54
N ALA A 125 -3.63 -6.14 -22.35
CA ALA A 125 -4.66 -5.13 -22.16
C ALA A 125 -4.17 -3.76 -22.65
N PRO A 126 -4.97 -3.02 -23.44
CA PRO A 126 -4.57 -1.70 -23.90
C PRO A 126 -4.54 -0.70 -22.73
N ASP A 127 -3.49 0.09 -22.66
CA ASP A 127 -3.45 1.25 -21.78
C ASP A 127 -4.28 2.38 -22.39
N ILE A 128 -5.39 2.69 -21.73
CA ILE A 128 -6.33 3.72 -22.17
C ILE A 128 -6.32 4.96 -21.25
N LEU A 129 -5.47 4.98 -20.22
CA LEU A 129 -5.40 6.12 -19.30
C LEU A 129 -4.74 7.33 -19.94
N GLY A 130 -5.31 8.51 -19.70
CA GLY A 130 -4.70 9.78 -20.09
C GLY A 130 -3.65 10.25 -19.07
N GLU A 131 -2.73 11.10 -19.49
CA GLU A 131 -1.57 11.58 -18.68
C GLU A 131 -1.95 12.24 -17.35
N HIS A 132 -3.19 12.66 -17.17
CA HIS A 132 -3.65 13.40 -15.99
C HIS A 132 -4.76 12.69 -15.22
N HIS A 133 -4.90 11.39 -15.40
CA HIS A 133 -5.79 10.64 -14.54
C HIS A 133 -5.20 10.66 -13.12
N GLY A 134 -5.99 11.01 -12.15
CA GLY A 134 -5.62 10.90 -10.74
C GLY A 134 -4.67 11.96 -10.17
N LYS A 135 -4.41 13.08 -10.84
CA LYS A 135 -4.14 14.34 -10.14
C LYS A 135 -5.43 14.96 -9.59
N GLY A 136 -6.41 14.14 -9.20
CA GLY A 136 -7.32 14.58 -8.18
C GLY A 136 -6.47 14.84 -6.95
N GLU A 137 -6.57 16.03 -6.38
CA GLU A 137 -6.19 16.24 -5.00
C GLU A 137 -6.87 15.08 -4.27
N TYR A 138 -6.07 14.08 -3.83
CA TYR A 138 -6.59 13.09 -2.91
C TYR A 138 -6.90 13.86 -1.63
N PRO A 139 -8.14 14.30 -1.39
CA PRO A 139 -8.43 14.99 -0.15
C PRO A 139 -8.17 13.94 0.91
N SER A 140 -7.06 14.12 1.61
CA SER A 140 -6.77 13.31 2.79
C SER A 140 -7.87 13.63 3.79
N PRO A 141 -8.87 12.78 3.96
CA PRO A 141 -10.03 13.13 4.77
C PRO A 141 -9.60 13.24 6.22
N LYS A 142 -10.18 14.22 6.88
CA LYS A 142 -10.02 14.38 8.32
C LYS A 142 -10.88 13.37 9.10
N SER A 143 -11.82 12.72 8.43
CA SER A 143 -12.77 11.77 9.03
C SER A 143 -13.38 10.86 7.97
N PHE A 144 -13.82 9.68 8.39
CA PHE A 144 -14.67 8.76 7.65
C PHE A 144 -16.01 8.60 8.41
N PRO A 145 -17.12 8.28 7.74
CA PRO A 145 -17.25 8.11 6.29
C PRO A 145 -17.17 9.44 5.52
N THR A 146 -16.81 9.37 4.24
CA THR A 146 -16.73 10.55 3.39
C THR A 146 -17.09 10.23 1.94
N ASP A 147 -17.61 11.24 1.22
CA ASP A 147 -17.92 11.12 -0.20
C ASP A 147 -16.78 11.75 -1.01
N TYR A 148 -16.34 11.05 -2.05
CA TYR A 148 -15.35 11.54 -2.99
C TYR A 148 -15.94 11.77 -4.37
N THR A 149 -15.40 12.78 -5.05
CA THR A 149 -15.68 13.01 -6.46
C THR A 149 -14.34 13.16 -7.17
N TYR A 150 -14.12 12.35 -8.20
CA TYR A 150 -12.90 12.41 -9.01
C TYR A 150 -13.19 12.15 -10.48
N LYS A 151 -12.28 12.64 -11.33
CA LYS A 151 -12.37 12.50 -12.78
C LYS A 151 -11.27 11.60 -13.28
N VAL A 152 -11.61 10.79 -14.27
CA VAL A 152 -10.68 9.94 -14.99
C VAL A 152 -10.68 10.33 -16.45
N ASN A 153 -9.50 10.67 -16.97
CA ASN A 153 -9.31 11.02 -18.37
C ASN A 153 -8.69 9.86 -19.14
N PHE A 154 -9.05 9.73 -20.40
CA PHE A 154 -8.65 8.65 -21.27
C PHE A 154 -7.94 9.17 -22.53
N THR A 155 -7.07 8.36 -23.09
CA THR A 155 -6.34 8.66 -24.33
C THR A 155 -7.24 8.57 -25.57
N GLN A 156 -8.28 7.73 -25.49
CA GLN A 156 -9.19 7.43 -26.60
C GLN A 156 -10.65 7.59 -26.19
N PRO A 157 -11.59 7.65 -27.17
CA PRO A 157 -13.03 7.67 -26.89
C PRO A 157 -13.48 6.42 -26.14
N ILE A 158 -14.43 6.61 -25.20
CA ILE A 158 -14.89 5.59 -24.26
C ILE A 158 -16.37 5.23 -24.38
N GLU A 159 -17.02 5.59 -25.49
CA GLU A 159 -18.46 5.35 -25.68
C GLU A 159 -18.85 3.88 -25.59
N ALA A 160 -17.95 2.99 -26.03
CA ALA A 160 -18.14 1.54 -26.00
C ALA A 160 -17.71 0.85 -24.69
N TYR A 161 -17.24 1.62 -23.69
CA TYR A 161 -16.72 1.07 -22.43
C TYR A 161 -17.74 1.24 -21.32
N ASP A 162 -17.92 0.19 -20.52
CA ASP A 162 -18.54 0.28 -19.20
C ASP A 162 -17.45 0.29 -18.14
N PHE A 163 -17.75 0.83 -16.96
CA PHE A 163 -16.79 0.96 -15.87
C PHE A 163 -17.36 0.38 -14.60
N LYS A 164 -16.49 -0.27 -13.79
CA LYS A 164 -16.82 -0.78 -12.47
C LYS A 164 -15.80 -0.31 -11.46
N VAL A 165 -16.24 -0.21 -10.21
CA VAL A 165 -15.38 0.10 -9.05
C VAL A 165 -15.51 -1.02 -8.04
N TYR A 166 -14.40 -1.52 -7.58
CA TYR A 166 -14.31 -2.54 -6.55
C TYR A 166 -13.71 -1.97 -5.27
N GLY A 167 -14.19 -2.45 -4.12
CA GLY A 167 -13.66 -2.07 -2.81
C GLY A 167 -14.28 -0.81 -2.20
N GLU A 168 -15.20 -0.14 -2.90
CA GLU A 168 -15.95 1.01 -2.38
C GLU A 168 -17.35 1.11 -3.00
N GLU A 169 -18.23 1.88 -2.37
CA GLU A 169 -19.59 2.08 -2.87
C GLU A 169 -19.63 3.17 -3.95
N LEU A 170 -19.93 2.77 -5.20
CA LEU A 170 -20.15 3.70 -6.28
C LEU A 170 -21.53 4.37 -6.17
N LYS A 171 -21.58 5.68 -5.93
CA LYS A 171 -22.82 6.46 -5.86
C LYS A 171 -23.32 6.89 -7.24
N SER A 172 -22.40 7.36 -8.09
CA SER A 172 -22.70 7.70 -9.49
C SER A 172 -21.46 7.62 -10.36
N LEU A 173 -21.69 7.34 -11.64
CA LEU A 173 -20.72 7.43 -12.71
C LEU A 173 -21.35 8.22 -13.85
N GLU A 174 -20.70 9.31 -14.25
CA GLU A 174 -21.18 10.22 -15.30
C GLU A 174 -20.12 10.33 -16.39
N ARG A 175 -20.52 10.24 -17.66
CA ARG A 175 -19.64 10.57 -18.79
C ARG A 175 -19.64 12.07 -18.98
N VAL A 176 -18.55 12.73 -18.61
CA VAL A 176 -18.40 14.18 -18.74
C VAL A 176 -18.05 14.58 -20.17
N SER A 177 -17.35 13.71 -20.90
CA SER A 177 -17.04 13.83 -22.31
C SER A 177 -16.79 12.45 -22.92
N ASN A 178 -16.52 12.41 -24.23
CA ASN A 178 -16.15 11.16 -24.90
C ASN A 178 -14.80 10.56 -24.42
N LYS A 179 -14.02 11.30 -23.61
CA LYS A 179 -12.73 10.87 -23.05
C LYS A 179 -12.63 11.12 -21.54
N CYS A 180 -13.74 11.34 -20.85
CA CYS A 180 -13.69 11.61 -19.42
C CYS A 180 -14.93 11.10 -18.71
N ILE A 181 -14.73 10.40 -17.59
CA ILE A 181 -15.78 10.05 -16.63
C ILE A 181 -15.57 10.83 -15.34
N GLN A 182 -16.67 11.06 -14.61
CA GLN A 182 -16.66 11.51 -13.23
C GLN A 182 -17.32 10.45 -12.37
N LEU A 183 -16.60 10.06 -11.32
CA LEU A 183 -17.05 9.09 -10.33
C LEU A 183 -17.36 9.81 -9.02
N LYS A 184 -18.46 9.41 -8.37
CA LYS A 184 -18.76 9.75 -6.98
C LYS A 184 -18.83 8.47 -6.18
N THR A 185 -18.03 8.35 -5.14
CA THR A 185 -17.96 7.17 -4.31
C THR A 185 -18.11 7.55 -2.84
N ARG A 186 -18.55 6.58 -2.03
CA ARG A 186 -18.59 6.68 -0.59
C ARG A 186 -17.60 5.73 0.05
N VAL A 187 -16.79 6.27 0.91
CA VAL A 187 -15.71 5.54 1.59
C VAL A 187 -15.96 5.54 3.09
N GLU A 188 -16.13 4.37 3.68
CA GLU A 188 -16.44 4.20 5.10
C GLU A 188 -15.20 4.22 6.00
N LYS A 189 -14.04 3.81 5.47
CA LYS A 189 -12.73 3.79 6.15
C LYS A 189 -11.61 3.91 5.12
N PRO A 190 -10.35 4.12 5.52
CA PRO A 190 -9.22 4.08 4.58
C PRO A 190 -9.28 2.82 3.73
N ASN A 191 -9.11 2.97 2.41
CA ASN A 191 -9.14 1.84 1.49
C ASN A 191 -8.28 2.08 0.25
N ILE A 192 -7.94 0.97 -0.37
CA ILE A 192 -7.45 0.90 -1.74
C ILE A 192 -8.55 0.18 -2.51
N SER A 193 -9.08 0.84 -3.52
CA SER A 193 -10.11 0.32 -4.42
C SER A 193 -9.56 0.22 -5.83
N SER A 194 -10.26 -0.47 -6.71
CA SER A 194 -9.82 -0.62 -8.09
C SER A 194 -10.91 -0.19 -9.07
N LEU A 195 -10.50 0.58 -10.08
CA LEU A 195 -11.32 0.91 -11.24
C LEU A 195 -10.97 -0.04 -12.38
N THR A 196 -12.01 -0.60 -13.00
CA THR A 196 -11.92 -1.47 -14.16
C THR A 196 -12.78 -0.94 -15.31
N TYR A 197 -12.56 -1.46 -16.50
CA TYR A 197 -13.44 -1.22 -17.64
C TYR A 197 -13.84 -2.51 -18.33
N VAL A 198 -15.00 -2.51 -18.95
CA VAL A 198 -15.54 -3.61 -19.73
C VAL A 198 -15.74 -3.18 -21.16
N VAL A 199 -15.21 -3.94 -22.09
CA VAL A 199 -15.42 -3.74 -23.54
C VAL A 199 -15.56 -5.10 -24.21
N ASN A 200 -16.53 -5.22 -25.13
CA ASN A 200 -16.85 -6.48 -25.83
C ASN A 200 -17.13 -7.66 -24.89
N GLY A 201 -17.61 -7.39 -23.68
CA GLY A 201 -17.91 -8.43 -22.67
C GLY A 201 -16.71 -8.89 -21.84
N GLU A 202 -15.51 -8.40 -22.12
CA GLU A 202 -14.31 -8.68 -21.34
C GLU A 202 -13.97 -7.53 -20.39
N GLU A 203 -13.52 -7.86 -19.18
CA GLU A 203 -13.17 -6.90 -18.12
C GLU A 203 -11.65 -6.78 -17.97
N TYR A 204 -11.20 -5.54 -17.77
CA TYR A 204 -9.79 -5.19 -17.69
C TYR A 204 -9.52 -4.30 -16.49
N SER A 205 -8.41 -4.55 -15.81
CA SER A 205 -7.89 -3.65 -14.77
C SER A 205 -7.45 -2.32 -15.38
N LEU A 206 -7.78 -1.22 -14.71
CA LEU A 206 -7.39 0.11 -15.14
C LEU A 206 -6.36 0.73 -14.19
N TYR A 207 -6.72 0.97 -12.93
CA TYR A 207 -5.79 1.44 -11.90
C TYR A 207 -6.38 1.33 -10.48
N ASN A 208 -5.50 1.43 -9.48
CA ASN A 208 -5.90 1.47 -8.08
C ASN A 208 -6.18 2.91 -7.62
N ILE A 209 -7.26 3.07 -6.85
CA ILE A 209 -7.69 4.32 -6.25
C ILE A 209 -7.35 4.26 -4.76
N TYR A 210 -6.69 5.31 -4.25
CA TYR A 210 -6.22 5.37 -2.87
C TYR A 210 -7.04 6.38 -2.07
N HIS A 211 -7.69 5.92 -1.02
CA HIS A 211 -8.36 6.75 -0.02
C HIS A 211 -7.64 6.60 1.31
N VAL A 212 -6.61 7.39 1.51
CA VAL A 212 -5.74 7.32 2.68
C VAL A 212 -5.96 8.50 3.60
N VAL A 213 -5.81 8.30 4.89
CA VAL A 213 -5.89 9.38 5.88
C VAL A 213 -4.67 10.29 5.78
N SER A 214 -4.84 11.57 6.10
CA SER A 214 -3.69 12.49 6.10
C SER A 214 -2.66 12.09 7.15
N SER A 215 -1.38 12.25 6.80
CA SER A 215 -0.26 12.02 7.72
C SER A 215 -0.43 12.79 9.03
N ASP A 216 -0.96 14.00 8.99
CA ASP A 216 -1.23 14.83 10.18
C ASP A 216 -2.25 14.21 11.14
N TYR A 217 -3.27 13.52 10.64
CA TYR A 217 -4.23 12.83 11.49
C TYR A 217 -3.55 11.73 12.29
N TYR A 218 -2.72 10.91 11.65
CA TYR A 218 -1.99 9.83 12.31
C TYR A 218 -0.92 10.34 13.25
N LYS A 219 -0.16 11.37 12.86
CA LYS A 219 0.80 12.03 13.75
C LYS A 219 0.13 12.49 15.04
N LYS A 220 -1.05 13.11 14.96
CA LYS A 220 -1.83 13.52 16.14
C LYS A 220 -2.35 12.36 16.98
N LYS A 221 -2.68 11.23 16.36
CA LYS A 221 -3.28 10.08 17.04
C LYS A 221 -2.24 9.16 17.69
N PHE A 222 -1.12 8.90 17.03
CA PHE A 222 -0.18 7.86 17.41
C PHE A 222 1.20 8.36 17.79
N LEU A 223 1.59 9.58 17.40
CA LEU A 223 2.92 10.14 17.65
C LEU A 223 2.92 11.26 18.71
N LYS A 224 1.93 11.30 19.57
CA LYS A 224 1.85 12.20 20.75
C LYS A 224 2.66 11.67 21.90
#